data_50d1fcaf0cccfb87266be8388c47caab
#
_entry.id   50d1fcaf0cccfb87266be8388c47caab
#
_cell.length_a   1.000
_cell.length_b   1.000
_cell.length_c   1.000
_cell.angle_alpha   90.00
_cell.angle_beta   90.00
_cell.angle_gamma   90.00
#
_symmetry.space_group_name_H-M   'P 1'
#
loop_
_entity.id
_entity.type
_entity.pdbx_description
1 polymer ?
#
loop_
_entity_poly.entity_id
_entity_poly.type
_entity_poly.pdbx_seq_one_letter_code
_entity_poly.pdbx_strand_id
1 'polypeptide(L)'
;AAILVVALFSGGSNTSTSPNDSTSSSSSSLVDIEPVTTVPGTDSSTAPGTDPVDITGEEPTSDEPCVLTVRSFAGGDTGPSVTCLQEALIVAGFLNTAATGVYDNATAAAVEKLQTDRDLYVDGKTGRETALSLGVWPDENSLVIRTPPPAPGAVDLLGYELSSVATSGPDTPPLPPDSGSGRRLVYDRAGQRIWAVGEDNVVIRSWLVSGSKYNNETPGTHKVYSRSDVSTAWNGKAYLYKMVRWLKTDIGAIGFHALPIHVEDNSPYQTDAELGQRLSGGCQ
;
A
#
# COMPACT_ATOMS: atom_id res chain seq x y z
N ALA A 1 -0.54 -5.54 -1.20
CA ALA A 1 0.50 -4.52 -1.30
C ALA A 1 1.57 -4.85 -0.26
N ALA A 2 2.81 -5.01 -0.70
CA ALA A 2 3.91 -4.93 0.23
C ALA A 2 4.01 -3.47 0.66
N ILE A 3 3.33 -3.11 1.75
CA ILE A 3 3.33 -1.76 2.30
C ILE A 3 4.59 -1.62 3.13
N LEU A 4 5.42 -0.66 2.77
CA LEU A 4 6.57 -0.25 3.55
C LEU A 4 6.16 0.92 4.44
N VAL A 5 6.25 0.75 5.75
CA VAL A 5 6.06 1.84 6.72
C VAL A 5 7.41 2.28 7.24
N VAL A 6 7.77 3.54 7.02
CA VAL A 6 8.99 4.13 7.55
C VAL A 6 8.63 5.10 8.68
N ALA A 7 8.88 4.69 9.94
CA ALA A 7 8.67 5.56 11.09
C ALA A 7 9.74 6.67 11.15
N LEU A 8 9.30 7.91 11.19
CA LEU A 8 10.17 9.08 11.32
C LEU A 8 10.21 9.51 12.79
N PHE A 9 11.25 9.12 13.53
CA PHE A 9 11.50 9.67 14.86
C PHE A 9 12.25 11.01 14.74
N SER A 10 11.65 12.11 15.19
CA SER A 10 12.38 13.33 15.50
C SER A 10 13.05 13.13 16.86
N GLY A 11 14.38 13.10 16.89
CA GLY A 11 15.14 13.14 18.12
C GLY A 11 14.95 14.51 18.79
N GLY A 12 14.08 14.59 19.78
CA GLY A 12 13.97 15.71 20.69
C GLY A 12 15.01 15.56 21.79
N SER A 13 15.89 16.56 21.91
CA SER A 13 16.81 16.68 23.04
C SER A 13 15.99 16.95 24.30
N ASN A 14 16.00 16.00 25.25
CA ASN A 14 15.46 16.19 26.58
C ASN A 14 16.35 17.15 27.37
N THR A 15 15.84 18.33 27.68
CA THR A 15 16.24 19.07 28.88
C THR A 15 15.13 18.93 29.91
N SER A 16 15.47 18.24 30.98
CA SER A 16 14.64 18.03 32.15
C SER A 16 14.48 19.31 32.96
N THR A 17 13.26 19.69 33.27
CA THR A 17 12.89 20.40 34.51
C THR A 17 11.44 20.08 34.88
N SER A 18 11.27 19.39 35.98
CA SER A 18 10.06 19.34 36.81
C SER A 18 10.21 20.37 37.93
N PRO A 19 9.19 20.79 38.70
CA PRO A 19 7.89 20.19 38.95
C PRO A 19 6.71 21.19 39.14
N ASN A 20 5.55 20.64 39.47
CA ASN A 20 4.42 21.10 40.30
C ASN A 20 3.06 21.25 39.61
N ASP A 21 2.24 20.28 39.92
CA ASP A 21 1.00 20.28 40.71
C ASP A 21 -0.05 21.35 40.38
N SER A 22 -1.22 20.88 39.92
CA SER A 22 -2.53 21.30 40.42
C SER A 22 -3.68 20.54 39.72
N THR A 23 -4.40 19.83 40.54
CA THR A 23 -5.72 19.23 40.37
C THR A 23 -6.77 20.22 39.83
N SER A 24 -7.58 19.80 38.86
CA SER A 24 -9.01 20.14 38.86
C SER A 24 -9.82 19.13 38.06
N SER A 25 -10.73 18.47 38.76
CA SER A 25 -11.83 17.64 38.29
C SER A 25 -12.89 18.50 37.62
N SER A 26 -13.42 18.05 36.48
CA SER A 26 -14.75 18.50 36.01
C SER A 26 -15.44 17.34 35.31
N SER A 27 -16.50 16.91 35.99
CA SER A 27 -17.55 16.01 35.53
C SER A 27 -18.49 16.72 34.55
N SER A 28 -18.94 16.03 33.52
CA SER A 28 -20.21 16.28 32.82
C SER A 28 -20.62 15.07 32.02
N SER A 29 -21.56 14.43 32.49
CA SER A 29 -23.00 14.28 32.18
C SER A 29 -23.26 13.58 30.84
N LEU A 30 -23.68 12.31 31.01
CA LEU A 30 -24.32 11.44 30.01
C LEU A 30 -25.67 12.07 29.58
N VAL A 31 -25.93 12.01 28.29
CA VAL A 31 -27.28 12.24 27.73
C VAL A 31 -27.81 10.91 27.24
N ASP A 32 -28.83 10.42 27.90
CA ASP A 32 -29.66 9.29 27.50
C ASP A 32 -30.47 9.66 26.25
N ILE A 33 -30.52 8.77 25.27
CA ILE A 33 -31.49 8.79 24.16
C ILE A 33 -32.28 7.50 24.22
N GLU A 34 -33.55 7.59 24.52
CA GLU A 34 -34.51 6.50 24.56
C GLU A 34 -34.89 5.97 23.15
N PRO A 35 -35.39 4.71 23.06
CA PRO A 35 -35.66 4.04 21.79
C PRO A 35 -37.05 4.36 21.23
N VAL A 36 -37.11 4.57 19.92
CA VAL A 36 -38.37 4.74 19.18
C VAL A 36 -38.92 3.37 18.78
N THR A 37 -40.19 3.22 19.17
CA THR A 37 -41.05 2.05 19.04
C THR A 37 -41.49 1.81 17.59
N THR A 38 -41.48 0.54 17.17
CA THR A 38 -42.04 -0.01 15.93
C THR A 38 -43.57 -0.02 15.91
N VAL A 39 -44.15 0.21 14.73
CA VAL A 39 -45.55 -0.14 14.44
C VAL A 39 -45.62 -1.01 13.17
N PRO A 40 -46.34 -2.12 13.16
CA PRO A 40 -46.46 -3.00 12.00
C PRO A 40 -47.66 -2.60 11.13
N GLY A 41 -47.44 -2.58 9.82
CA GLY A 41 -48.48 -2.51 8.80
C GLY A 41 -48.52 -3.74 7.94
N THR A 42 -49.56 -4.53 8.11
CA THR A 42 -49.96 -5.61 7.22
C THR A 42 -50.63 -5.04 5.98
N ASP A 43 -50.23 -5.51 4.80
CA ASP A 43 -51.21 -5.74 3.74
C ASP A 43 -50.79 -6.85 2.80
N SER A 44 -51.77 -7.72 2.59
CA SER A 44 -51.79 -8.92 1.81
C SER A 44 -52.17 -8.60 0.37
N SER A 45 -51.43 -9.05 -0.64
CA SER A 45 -51.95 -9.16 -2.00
C SER A 45 -51.38 -10.37 -2.74
N THR A 46 -52.31 -11.13 -3.19
CA THR A 46 -52.34 -12.37 -3.90
C THR A 46 -51.49 -12.44 -5.17
N ALA A 47 -50.81 -13.55 -5.36
CA ALA A 47 -50.12 -13.92 -6.59
C ALA A 47 -51.07 -14.41 -7.69
N PRO A 48 -50.66 -14.34 -8.95
CA PRO A 48 -50.96 -15.42 -9.89
C PRO A 48 -49.68 -16.16 -10.30
N GLY A 49 -49.85 -17.49 -10.45
CA GLY A 49 -48.79 -18.41 -10.73
C GLY A 49 -48.17 -18.20 -12.11
N THR A 50 -46.91 -18.53 -12.19
CA THR A 50 -46.20 -18.77 -13.44
C THR A 50 -45.31 -19.99 -13.27
N ASP A 51 -45.29 -20.77 -14.32
CA ASP A 51 -44.59 -22.03 -14.53
C ASP A 51 -43.10 -22.00 -14.14
N PRO A 52 -42.51 -23.17 -13.84
CA PRO A 52 -41.09 -23.25 -13.57
C PRO A 52 -40.29 -22.92 -14.82
N VAL A 53 -39.63 -21.77 -14.82
CA VAL A 53 -38.59 -21.48 -15.81
C VAL A 53 -37.40 -22.37 -15.48
N ASP A 54 -37.13 -23.28 -16.40
CA ASP A 54 -35.91 -24.08 -16.44
C ASP A 54 -34.70 -23.13 -16.63
N ILE A 55 -34.09 -22.74 -15.52
CA ILE A 55 -32.80 -22.06 -15.53
C ILE A 55 -31.69 -23.10 -15.55
N THR A 56 -31.50 -23.78 -16.66
CA THR A 56 -30.20 -24.31 -17.03
C THR A 56 -29.31 -23.13 -17.42
N GLY A 57 -28.94 -22.34 -16.41
CA GLY A 57 -27.89 -21.34 -16.55
C GLY A 57 -26.57 -22.07 -16.68
N GLU A 58 -26.08 -22.23 -17.89
CA GLU A 58 -24.63 -22.39 -18.11
C GLU A 58 -23.96 -21.27 -17.38
N GLU A 59 -23.22 -21.57 -16.29
CA GLU A 59 -22.22 -20.66 -15.76
C GLU A 59 -21.27 -20.31 -16.92
N PRO A 60 -21.00 -19.03 -17.18
CA PRO A 60 -20.02 -18.67 -18.18
C PRO A 60 -18.67 -19.22 -17.70
N THR A 61 -18.22 -20.31 -18.29
CA THR A 61 -16.83 -20.74 -18.23
C THR A 61 -16.03 -19.71 -19.03
N SER A 62 -15.63 -18.62 -18.38
CA SER A 62 -14.64 -17.75 -18.96
C SER A 62 -13.31 -18.49 -18.89
N ASP A 63 -12.80 -18.94 -20.04
CA ASP A 63 -11.45 -19.51 -20.19
C ASP A 63 -10.34 -18.46 -19.91
N GLU A 64 -10.70 -17.25 -19.55
CA GLU A 64 -9.73 -16.24 -19.16
C GLU A 64 -9.22 -16.48 -17.74
N PRO A 65 -7.90 -16.54 -17.55
CA PRO A 65 -7.33 -16.70 -16.22
C PRO A 65 -7.78 -15.55 -15.32
N CYS A 66 -8.19 -15.87 -14.10
CA CYS A 66 -8.60 -14.88 -13.14
C CYS A 66 -7.43 -13.91 -12.81
N VAL A 67 -7.76 -12.67 -12.50
CA VAL A 67 -6.80 -11.63 -12.15
C VAL A 67 -7.18 -11.03 -10.81
N LEU A 68 -6.18 -10.77 -9.95
CA LEU A 68 -6.42 -10.17 -8.65
C LEU A 68 -6.92 -8.73 -8.79
N THR A 69 -7.97 -8.40 -8.05
CA THR A 69 -8.52 -7.04 -7.97
C THR A 69 -8.06 -6.26 -6.75
N VAL A 70 -7.37 -6.93 -5.81
CA VAL A 70 -6.76 -6.32 -4.63
C VAL A 70 -5.24 -6.48 -4.68
N ARG A 71 -4.51 -5.53 -4.07
CA ARG A 71 -3.05 -5.46 -4.18
C ARG A 71 -2.31 -6.37 -3.21
N SER A 72 -2.94 -6.75 -2.12
CA SER A 72 -2.40 -7.69 -1.14
C SER A 72 -3.49 -8.20 -0.23
N PHE A 73 -3.33 -9.41 0.25
CA PHE A 73 -4.20 -10.04 1.24
C PHE A 73 -3.48 -11.13 2.01
N ALA A 74 -4.02 -11.46 3.17
CA ALA A 74 -3.43 -12.35 4.15
C ALA A 74 -4.50 -13.10 4.94
N GLY A 75 -4.12 -13.83 5.94
CA GLY A 75 -5.04 -14.60 6.79
C GLY A 75 -6.24 -13.78 7.30
N GLY A 76 -7.44 -14.30 7.08
CA GLY A 76 -8.71 -13.68 7.43
C GLY A 76 -9.40 -12.90 6.31
N ASP A 77 -8.70 -12.52 5.25
CA ASP A 77 -9.30 -11.86 4.09
C ASP A 77 -10.24 -12.79 3.32
N THR A 78 -11.25 -12.23 2.66
CA THR A 78 -12.26 -13.00 1.91
C THR A 78 -12.60 -12.32 0.59
N GLY A 79 -13.12 -13.10 -0.36
CA GLY A 79 -13.69 -12.59 -1.60
C GLY A 79 -13.09 -13.16 -2.88
N PRO A 80 -13.50 -12.65 -4.06
CA PRO A 80 -13.14 -13.21 -5.36
C PRO A 80 -11.62 -13.26 -5.61
N SER A 81 -10.84 -12.28 -5.14
CA SER A 81 -9.38 -12.32 -5.27
C SER A 81 -8.74 -13.45 -4.46
N VAL A 82 -9.34 -13.84 -3.31
CA VAL A 82 -8.87 -14.99 -2.54
C VAL A 82 -9.22 -16.30 -3.29
N THR A 83 -10.41 -16.39 -3.86
CA THR A 83 -10.80 -17.53 -4.71
C THR A 83 -9.82 -17.68 -5.89
N CYS A 84 -9.56 -16.62 -6.62
CA CYS A 84 -8.60 -16.59 -7.72
C CYS A 84 -7.20 -17.05 -7.30
N LEU A 85 -6.69 -16.57 -6.18
CA LEU A 85 -5.41 -17.03 -5.62
C LEU A 85 -5.44 -18.54 -5.32
N GLN A 86 -6.48 -19.01 -4.65
CA GLN A 86 -6.62 -20.42 -4.27
C GLN A 86 -6.65 -21.32 -5.50
N GLU A 87 -7.38 -20.95 -6.54
CA GLU A 87 -7.42 -21.67 -7.82
C GLU A 87 -6.04 -21.72 -8.48
N ALA A 88 -5.32 -20.60 -8.51
CA ALA A 88 -3.97 -20.57 -9.03
C ALA A 88 -2.98 -21.42 -8.21
N LEU A 89 -3.11 -21.44 -6.87
CA LEU A 89 -2.32 -22.31 -5.99
C LEU A 89 -2.64 -23.79 -6.19
N ILE A 90 -3.90 -24.14 -6.46
CA ILE A 90 -4.33 -25.52 -6.80
C ILE A 90 -3.69 -25.94 -8.12
N VAL A 91 -3.82 -25.12 -9.16
CA VAL A 91 -3.23 -25.40 -10.48
C VAL A 91 -1.70 -25.53 -10.39
N ALA A 92 -1.05 -24.72 -9.56
CA ALA A 92 0.38 -24.77 -9.32
C ALA A 92 0.82 -25.92 -8.38
N GLY A 93 -0.11 -26.67 -7.78
CA GLY A 93 0.17 -27.82 -6.92
C GLY A 93 0.58 -27.49 -5.48
N PHE A 94 0.33 -26.26 -5.02
CA PHE A 94 0.66 -25.84 -3.65
C PHE A 94 -0.52 -25.97 -2.68
N LEU A 95 -1.78 -25.91 -3.17
CA LEU A 95 -2.99 -26.06 -2.36
C LEU A 95 -3.76 -27.31 -2.83
N ASN A 96 -4.18 -28.15 -1.87
CA ASN A 96 -4.88 -29.42 -2.15
C ASN A 96 -6.35 -29.41 -1.68
N THR A 97 -6.87 -28.27 -1.26
CA THR A 97 -8.27 -28.07 -0.84
C THR A 97 -9.00 -27.24 -1.89
N ALA A 98 -10.34 -27.32 -1.89
CA ALA A 98 -11.15 -26.48 -2.79
C ALA A 98 -10.94 -24.98 -2.48
N ALA A 99 -11.09 -24.16 -3.50
CA ALA A 99 -11.11 -22.71 -3.34
C ALA A 99 -12.38 -22.28 -2.58
N THR A 100 -12.21 -21.69 -1.41
CA THR A 100 -13.30 -21.29 -0.51
C THR A 100 -13.60 -19.81 -0.52
N GLY A 101 -12.70 -19.01 -1.11
CA GLY A 101 -12.74 -17.54 -1.03
C GLY A 101 -12.42 -16.99 0.36
N VAL A 102 -11.89 -17.81 1.28
CA VAL A 102 -11.42 -17.40 2.60
C VAL A 102 -9.93 -17.69 2.70
N TYR A 103 -9.13 -16.68 3.01
CA TYR A 103 -7.70 -16.84 3.24
C TYR A 103 -7.47 -17.47 4.62
N ASP A 104 -7.57 -18.75 4.70
CA ASP A 104 -7.41 -19.56 5.90
C ASP A 104 -5.94 -19.99 6.12
N ASN A 105 -5.70 -20.76 7.17
CA ASN A 105 -4.37 -21.28 7.49
C ASN A 105 -3.82 -22.21 6.40
N ALA A 106 -4.68 -22.94 5.70
CA ALA A 106 -4.25 -23.81 4.61
C ALA A 106 -3.77 -22.98 3.41
N THR A 107 -4.47 -21.91 3.10
CA THR A 107 -4.07 -20.93 2.08
C THR A 107 -2.75 -20.24 2.45
N ALA A 108 -2.59 -19.79 3.71
CA ALA A 108 -1.35 -19.17 4.17
C ALA A 108 -0.15 -20.13 4.05
N ALA A 109 -0.30 -21.37 4.50
CA ALA A 109 0.75 -22.38 4.39
C ALA A 109 1.10 -22.73 2.92
N ALA A 110 0.12 -22.75 2.03
CA ALA A 110 0.33 -22.94 0.59
C ALA A 110 1.12 -21.77 -0.03
N VAL A 111 0.82 -20.55 0.39
CA VAL A 111 1.57 -19.34 -0.03
C VAL A 111 3.00 -19.37 0.49
N GLU A 112 3.24 -19.70 1.75
CA GLU A 112 4.61 -19.85 2.31
C GLU A 112 5.43 -20.89 1.54
N LYS A 113 4.80 -22.01 1.19
CA LYS A 113 5.44 -23.06 0.40
C LYS A 113 5.79 -22.58 -1.01
N LEU A 114 4.86 -21.88 -1.69
CA LEU A 114 5.12 -21.26 -2.99
C LEU A 114 6.25 -20.23 -2.89
N GLN A 115 6.22 -19.36 -1.88
CA GLN A 115 7.23 -18.34 -1.67
C GLN A 115 8.62 -18.97 -1.47
N THR A 116 8.70 -20.06 -0.71
CA THR A 116 9.94 -20.83 -0.51
C THR A 116 10.44 -21.46 -1.81
N ASP A 117 9.54 -22.11 -2.58
CA ASP A 117 9.87 -22.79 -3.85
C ASP A 117 10.36 -21.81 -4.92
N ARG A 118 9.83 -20.59 -4.92
CA ARG A 118 10.14 -19.54 -5.90
C ARG A 118 11.19 -18.53 -5.41
N ASP A 119 11.87 -18.80 -4.30
CA ASP A 119 12.88 -17.91 -3.69
C ASP A 119 12.34 -16.49 -3.46
N LEU A 120 11.08 -16.38 -3.01
CA LEU A 120 10.42 -15.14 -2.64
C LEU A 120 10.56 -14.85 -1.16
N TYR A 121 10.19 -13.65 -0.74
CA TYR A 121 10.09 -13.33 0.69
C TYR A 121 8.95 -14.13 1.32
N VAL A 122 9.29 -15.01 2.29
CA VAL A 122 8.36 -15.94 2.94
C VAL A 122 7.68 -15.23 4.12
N ASP A 123 6.42 -14.86 3.95
CA ASP A 123 5.61 -14.20 4.98
C ASP A 123 4.15 -14.71 5.03
N GLY A 124 3.80 -15.67 4.19
CA GLY A 124 2.45 -16.21 4.09
C GLY A 124 1.40 -15.21 3.63
N LYS A 125 1.82 -14.08 3.02
CA LYS A 125 0.93 -13.05 2.48
C LYS A 125 1.04 -13.00 0.97
N THR A 126 -0.08 -12.75 0.32
CA THR A 126 -0.09 -12.57 -1.13
C THR A 126 0.08 -11.10 -1.45
N GLY A 127 1.23 -10.77 -1.98
CA GLY A 127 1.55 -9.46 -2.55
C GLY A 127 1.87 -9.61 -4.04
N ARG A 128 2.43 -8.54 -4.61
CA ARG A 128 2.80 -8.46 -6.02
C ARG A 128 3.66 -9.65 -6.49
N GLU A 129 4.75 -9.92 -5.81
CA GLU A 129 5.73 -10.93 -6.23
C GLU A 129 5.12 -12.34 -6.22
N THR A 130 4.35 -12.65 -5.17
CA THR A 130 3.62 -13.91 -5.06
C THR A 130 2.60 -14.07 -6.20
N ALA A 131 1.82 -13.03 -6.45
CA ALA A 131 0.79 -13.03 -7.50
C ALA A 131 1.39 -13.10 -8.92
N LEU A 132 2.50 -12.39 -9.18
CA LEU A 132 3.25 -12.49 -10.44
C LEU A 132 3.75 -13.91 -10.69
N SER A 133 4.28 -14.57 -9.65
CA SER A 133 4.79 -15.94 -9.78
C SER A 133 3.72 -16.98 -10.13
N LEU A 134 2.45 -16.65 -9.86
CA LEU A 134 1.27 -17.45 -10.20
C LEU A 134 0.59 -17.01 -11.50
N GLY A 135 1.01 -15.89 -12.10
CA GLY A 135 0.39 -15.34 -13.31
C GLY A 135 -0.98 -14.68 -13.10
N VAL A 136 -1.34 -14.36 -11.85
CA VAL A 136 -2.63 -13.74 -11.50
C VAL A 136 -2.53 -12.25 -11.15
N TRP A 137 -1.36 -11.65 -11.32
CA TRP A 137 -1.16 -10.22 -11.08
C TRP A 137 -1.76 -9.39 -12.22
N PRO A 138 -2.51 -8.32 -11.92
CA PRO A 138 -3.06 -7.44 -12.94
C PRO A 138 -1.96 -6.65 -13.67
N ASP A 139 -2.31 -6.04 -14.79
CA ASP A 139 -1.41 -5.10 -15.46
C ASP A 139 -0.97 -4.00 -14.48
N GLU A 140 0.34 -3.83 -14.32
CA GLU A 140 0.92 -2.90 -13.35
C GLU A 140 0.52 -1.45 -13.59
N ASN A 141 0.34 -1.05 -14.84
CA ASN A 141 -0.12 0.30 -15.17
C ASN A 141 -1.51 0.61 -14.60
N SER A 142 -2.36 -0.41 -14.43
CA SER A 142 -3.69 -0.27 -13.83
C SER A 142 -3.67 0.06 -12.33
N LEU A 143 -2.55 -0.20 -11.64
CA LEU A 143 -2.40 0.02 -10.20
C LEU A 143 -1.86 1.41 -9.87
N VAL A 144 -1.33 2.12 -10.84
CA VAL A 144 -0.75 3.46 -10.66
C VAL A 144 -1.82 4.52 -10.75
N ILE A 145 -2.18 5.10 -9.61
CA ILE A 145 -3.15 6.19 -9.55
C ILE A 145 -2.42 7.50 -9.90
N ARG A 146 -2.69 8.03 -11.09
CA ARG A 146 -2.19 9.34 -11.51
C ARG A 146 -3.22 10.42 -11.16
N THR A 147 -2.79 11.40 -10.38
CA THR A 147 -3.59 12.59 -10.07
C THR A 147 -3.28 13.70 -11.06
N PRO A 148 -4.22 14.63 -11.32
CA PRO A 148 -3.90 15.84 -12.06
C PRO A 148 -2.73 16.59 -11.41
N PRO A 149 -1.88 17.26 -12.19
CA PRO A 149 -0.84 18.12 -11.62
C PRO A 149 -1.47 19.20 -10.72
N PRO A 150 -0.83 19.53 -9.59
CA PRO A 150 -1.31 20.61 -8.74
C PRO A 150 -1.24 21.96 -9.47
N ALA A 151 -2.05 22.92 -9.02
CA ALA A 151 -1.94 24.30 -9.53
C ALA A 151 -0.54 24.88 -9.21
N PRO A 152 -0.01 25.77 -10.08
CA PRO A 152 1.28 26.42 -9.80
C PRO A 152 1.27 27.10 -8.43
N GLY A 153 2.31 26.84 -7.64
CA GLY A 153 2.47 27.37 -6.28
C GLY A 153 1.60 26.68 -5.21
N ALA A 154 0.90 25.59 -5.55
CA ALA A 154 0.19 24.79 -4.57
C ALA A 154 1.15 24.19 -3.53
N VAL A 155 0.72 24.16 -2.28
CA VAL A 155 1.52 23.69 -1.14
C VAL A 155 0.81 22.55 -0.41
N ASP A 156 1.59 21.75 0.30
CA ASP A 156 1.06 20.73 1.21
C ASP A 156 0.57 21.32 2.54
N LEU A 157 0.07 20.46 3.45
CA LEU A 157 -0.43 20.89 4.75
C LEU A 157 0.64 21.55 5.67
N LEU A 158 1.91 21.43 5.32
CA LEU A 158 3.03 22.06 6.04
C LEU A 158 3.55 23.32 5.34
N GLY A 159 2.95 23.72 4.20
CA GLY A 159 3.35 24.90 3.43
C GLY A 159 4.51 24.68 2.45
N TYR A 160 4.91 23.44 2.18
CA TYR A 160 5.93 23.13 1.17
C TYR A 160 5.30 22.94 -0.20
N GLU A 161 5.93 23.51 -1.22
CA GLU A 161 5.48 23.41 -2.61
C GLU A 161 5.35 21.96 -3.08
N LEU A 162 4.30 21.68 -3.84
CA LEU A 162 4.04 20.37 -4.44
C LEU A 162 4.74 20.26 -5.80
N SER A 163 5.38 19.11 -6.04
CA SER A 163 5.88 18.76 -7.37
C SER A 163 4.71 18.41 -8.31
N SER A 164 4.99 18.36 -9.61
CA SER A 164 4.00 18.06 -10.67
C SER A 164 3.25 16.72 -10.51
N VAL A 165 3.81 15.79 -9.75
CA VAL A 165 3.27 14.44 -9.49
C VAL A 165 2.77 14.25 -8.06
N ALA A 166 2.77 15.33 -7.28
CA ALA A 166 2.34 15.33 -5.90
C ALA A 166 0.91 15.87 -5.75
N THR A 167 0.26 15.49 -4.67
CA THR A 167 -1.07 15.97 -4.29
C THR A 167 -1.17 16.10 -2.77
N SER A 168 -2.04 16.99 -2.31
CA SER A 168 -2.39 17.19 -0.91
C SER A 168 -3.86 17.55 -0.79
N GLY A 169 -4.46 17.31 0.36
CA GLY A 169 -5.88 17.60 0.59
C GLY A 169 -6.82 16.54 0.01
N PRO A 170 -8.05 16.94 -0.41
CA PRO A 170 -9.12 16.00 -0.76
C PRO A 170 -8.85 15.14 -1.99
N ASP A 171 -8.02 15.62 -2.91
CA ASP A 171 -7.66 14.88 -4.14
C ASP A 171 -6.56 13.83 -3.90
N THR A 172 -6.09 13.70 -2.67
CA THR A 172 -5.06 12.71 -2.34
C THR A 172 -5.64 11.29 -2.39
N PRO A 173 -5.02 10.37 -3.16
CA PRO A 173 -5.43 8.97 -3.15
C PRO A 173 -5.46 8.42 -1.72
N PRO A 174 -6.43 7.53 -1.40
CA PRO A 174 -6.60 7.02 -0.06
C PRO A 174 -5.34 6.31 0.43
N LEU A 175 -5.04 6.49 1.72
CA LEU A 175 -3.95 5.79 2.39
C LEU A 175 -4.24 4.28 2.37
N PRO A 176 -3.27 3.43 1.99
CA PRO A 176 -3.46 1.98 2.07
C PRO A 176 -3.88 1.53 3.47
N PRO A 177 -4.84 0.59 3.58
CA PRO A 177 -5.24 0.03 4.87
C PRO A 177 -4.05 -0.66 5.54
N ASP A 178 -4.11 -0.81 6.85
CA ASP A 178 -3.09 -1.48 7.69
C ASP A 178 -1.67 -0.90 7.57
N SER A 179 -1.58 0.37 7.16
CA SER A 179 -0.32 1.08 7.02
C SER A 179 0.25 1.64 8.34
N GLY A 180 -0.27 1.19 9.50
CA GLY A 180 0.18 1.60 10.82
C GLY A 180 -0.40 2.94 11.29
N SER A 181 0.22 3.54 12.32
CA SER A 181 -0.24 4.79 12.94
C SER A 181 0.93 5.73 13.25
N GLY A 182 0.61 6.99 13.58
CA GLY A 182 1.57 8.02 13.90
C GLY A 182 2.35 8.53 12.68
N ARG A 183 3.39 9.31 12.93
CA ARG A 183 4.20 9.95 11.89
C ARG A 183 5.02 8.95 11.10
N ARG A 184 4.76 8.83 9.80
CA ARG A 184 5.41 7.85 8.92
C ARG A 184 5.39 8.25 7.45
N LEU A 185 6.22 7.58 6.66
CA LEU A 185 6.03 7.45 5.22
C LEU A 185 5.44 6.07 4.93
N VAL A 186 4.45 6.02 4.08
CA VAL A 186 3.86 4.78 3.57
C VAL A 186 4.21 4.68 2.10
N TYR A 187 4.88 3.59 1.70
CA TYR A 187 5.26 3.35 0.32
C TYR A 187 4.51 2.13 -0.22
N ASP A 188 3.67 2.35 -1.22
CA ASP A 188 3.02 1.29 -1.98
C ASP A 188 3.91 0.90 -3.17
N ARG A 189 4.54 -0.25 -3.06
CA ARG A 189 5.41 -0.79 -4.11
C ARG A 189 4.66 -1.15 -5.39
N ALA A 190 3.39 -1.52 -5.30
CA ALA A 190 2.56 -1.86 -6.45
C ALA A 190 2.11 -0.60 -7.20
N GLY A 191 1.58 0.39 -6.49
CA GLY A 191 1.13 1.65 -7.05
C GLY A 191 2.23 2.69 -7.23
N GLN A 192 3.49 2.38 -6.88
CA GLN A 192 4.64 3.28 -7.00
C GLN A 192 4.35 4.67 -6.42
N ARG A 193 3.76 4.71 -5.22
CA ARG A 193 3.33 5.94 -4.57
C ARG A 193 3.72 5.97 -3.11
N ILE A 194 4.01 7.18 -2.62
CA ILE A 194 4.31 7.44 -1.21
C ILE A 194 3.26 8.39 -0.64
N TRP A 195 2.96 8.22 0.65
CA TRP A 195 2.20 9.13 1.49
C TRP A 195 3.06 9.57 2.67
N ALA A 196 3.16 10.87 2.89
CA ALA A 196 3.66 11.43 4.14
C ALA A 196 2.49 11.63 5.10
N VAL A 197 2.57 11.01 6.27
CA VAL A 197 1.49 10.99 7.27
C VAL A 197 1.98 11.64 8.56
N GLY A 198 1.17 12.52 9.14
CA GLY A 198 1.42 13.22 10.40
C GLY A 198 1.21 12.33 11.63
N GLU A 199 1.50 12.86 12.82
CA GLU A 199 1.27 12.19 14.11
C GLU A 199 -0.22 11.89 14.36
N ASP A 200 -1.09 12.74 13.82
CA ASP A 200 -2.54 12.67 13.87
C ASP A 200 -3.15 11.70 12.83
N ASN A 201 -2.32 10.98 12.10
CA ASN A 201 -2.68 10.14 10.95
C ASN A 201 -3.27 10.88 9.74
N VAL A 202 -3.18 12.19 9.70
CA VAL A 202 -3.56 12.98 8.53
C VAL A 202 -2.49 12.87 7.44
N VAL A 203 -2.92 12.65 6.21
CA VAL A 203 -2.01 12.64 5.05
C VAL A 203 -1.60 14.07 4.73
N ILE A 204 -0.32 14.38 4.87
CA ILE A 204 0.26 15.70 4.58
C ILE A 204 0.32 15.91 3.07
N ARG A 205 0.86 14.93 2.35
CA ARG A 205 0.92 14.86 0.88
C ARG A 205 1.18 13.44 0.40
N SER A 206 0.93 13.21 -0.86
CA SER A 206 1.26 11.97 -1.56
C SER A 206 1.89 12.27 -2.91
N TRP A 207 2.77 11.41 -3.41
CA TRP A 207 3.42 11.59 -4.72
C TRP A 207 3.82 10.25 -5.34
N LEU A 208 3.96 10.24 -6.67
CA LEU A 208 4.51 9.11 -7.39
C LEU A 208 6.03 9.03 -7.22
N VAL A 209 6.53 7.82 -7.26
CA VAL A 209 7.96 7.50 -7.21
C VAL A 209 8.35 6.49 -8.28
N SER A 210 9.62 6.22 -8.40
CA SER A 210 10.19 5.16 -9.23
C SER A 210 10.96 4.19 -8.34
N GLY A 211 10.31 3.10 -7.97
CA GLY A 211 10.92 2.08 -7.11
C GLY A 211 11.75 1.06 -7.85
N SER A 212 12.18 0.03 -7.12
CA SER A 212 13.09 -0.99 -7.64
C SER A 212 12.47 -1.87 -8.71
N LYS A 213 13.21 -2.07 -9.79
CA LYS A 213 12.94 -3.09 -10.81
C LYS A 213 13.42 -4.50 -10.40
N TYR A 214 14.19 -4.62 -9.31
CA TYR A 214 14.83 -5.88 -8.89
C TYR A 214 14.19 -6.52 -7.66
N ASN A 215 13.09 -5.98 -7.14
CA ASN A 215 12.40 -6.48 -5.94
C ASN A 215 13.29 -6.63 -4.70
N ASN A 216 14.35 -5.84 -4.59
CA ASN A 216 15.30 -5.86 -3.49
C ASN A 216 14.89 -4.99 -2.30
N GLU A 217 13.67 -4.51 -2.28
CA GLU A 217 13.04 -3.74 -1.20
C GLU A 217 12.28 -4.71 -0.31
N THR A 218 12.75 -4.96 0.91
CA THR A 218 12.05 -5.82 1.85
C THR A 218 10.76 -5.15 2.35
N PRO A 219 9.60 -5.78 2.23
CA PRO A 219 8.34 -5.25 2.78
C PRO A 219 8.38 -5.15 4.32
N GLY A 220 7.44 -4.42 4.90
CA GLY A 220 7.27 -4.31 6.35
C GLY A 220 7.59 -2.92 6.89
N THR A 221 7.84 -2.83 8.21
CA THR A 221 8.13 -1.56 8.88
C THR A 221 9.62 -1.37 9.09
N HIS A 222 10.13 -0.26 8.59
CA HIS A 222 11.53 0.11 8.69
C HIS A 222 11.72 1.44 9.41
N LYS A 223 12.94 1.68 9.91
CA LYS A 223 13.31 2.94 10.55
C LYS A 223 14.31 3.70 9.68
N VAL A 224 14.09 4.99 9.52
CA VAL A 224 15.12 5.87 8.95
C VAL A 224 16.34 5.86 9.86
N TYR A 225 17.49 5.48 9.34
CA TYR A 225 18.73 5.41 10.11
C TYR A 225 19.75 6.49 9.73
N SER A 226 19.61 7.12 8.57
CA SER A 226 20.45 8.26 8.21
C SER A 226 19.83 9.14 7.12
N ARG A 227 20.30 10.39 7.04
CA ARG A 227 19.93 11.36 6.02
C ARG A 227 21.20 12.09 5.54
N SER A 228 21.15 12.57 4.29
CA SER A 228 22.17 13.47 3.75
C SER A 228 21.58 14.38 2.70
N ASP A 229 22.08 15.61 2.60
CA ASP A 229 21.64 16.54 1.56
C ASP A 229 22.05 16.07 0.17
N VAL A 230 23.23 15.47 0.07
CA VAL A 230 23.76 14.87 -1.16
C VAL A 230 24.30 13.48 -0.83
N SER A 231 24.09 12.55 -1.73
CA SER A 231 24.71 11.23 -1.75
C SER A 231 25.08 10.90 -3.19
N THR A 232 25.86 9.86 -3.38
CA THR A 232 26.20 9.32 -4.70
C THR A 232 25.64 7.89 -4.81
N ALA A 233 25.13 7.54 -5.97
CA ALA A 233 24.72 6.17 -6.26
C ALA A 233 25.91 5.20 -6.08
N TRP A 234 25.63 3.94 -5.75
CA TRP A 234 26.66 2.92 -5.51
C TRP A 234 27.69 2.76 -6.64
N ASN A 235 27.28 3.03 -7.89
CA ASN A 235 28.14 2.97 -9.10
C ASN A 235 28.86 4.30 -9.41
N GLY A 236 28.69 5.33 -8.58
CA GLY A 236 29.32 6.64 -8.74
C GLY A 236 28.76 7.52 -9.86
N LYS A 237 27.70 7.09 -10.57
CA LYS A 237 27.22 7.76 -11.78
C LYS A 237 26.11 8.79 -11.55
N ALA A 238 25.50 8.81 -10.37
CA ALA A 238 24.39 9.72 -10.07
C ALA A 238 24.56 10.42 -8.74
N TYR A 239 24.19 11.71 -8.67
CA TYR A 239 23.91 12.41 -7.42
C TYR A 239 22.48 12.13 -6.99
N LEU A 240 22.32 11.87 -5.68
CA LEU A 240 21.06 11.57 -5.01
C LEU A 240 20.84 12.65 -3.94
N TYR A 241 20.06 13.69 -4.28
CA TYR A 241 19.79 14.77 -3.36
C TYR A 241 18.70 14.39 -2.35
N LYS A 242 18.80 14.92 -1.12
CA LYS A 242 17.84 14.73 -0.02
C LYS A 242 17.62 13.26 0.35
N MET A 243 18.69 12.50 0.36
CA MET A 243 18.65 11.07 0.62
C MET A 243 18.21 10.75 2.05
N VAL A 244 17.16 9.91 2.17
CA VAL A 244 16.62 9.40 3.43
C VAL A 244 16.71 7.87 3.41
N ARG A 245 17.67 7.30 4.13
CA ARG A 245 18.00 5.86 4.09
C ARG A 245 17.19 5.08 5.12
N TRP A 246 16.60 3.99 4.68
CA TRP A 246 15.78 3.13 5.55
C TRP A 246 16.13 1.64 5.48
N LEU A 247 16.80 1.17 4.42
CA LEU A 247 17.23 -0.22 4.29
C LEU A 247 18.72 -0.29 3.94
N LYS A 248 19.46 -1.17 4.62
CA LYS A 248 20.84 -1.52 4.30
C LYS A 248 20.87 -2.78 3.45
N THR A 249 21.68 -2.79 2.42
CA THR A 249 21.96 -3.94 1.57
C THR A 249 23.47 -4.18 1.48
N ASP A 250 23.88 -5.32 0.96
CA ASP A 250 25.29 -5.67 0.82
C ASP A 250 26.05 -4.72 -0.12
N ILE A 251 25.36 -4.13 -1.07
CA ILE A 251 25.95 -3.21 -2.08
C ILE A 251 25.72 -1.73 -1.77
N GLY A 252 25.00 -1.40 -0.70
CA GLY A 252 24.71 -0.01 -0.35
C GLY A 252 23.44 0.16 0.46
N ALA A 253 22.78 1.30 0.28
CA ALA A 253 21.57 1.68 0.99
C ALA A 253 20.42 1.92 0.03
N ILE A 254 19.23 1.50 0.41
CA ILE A 254 17.96 1.89 -0.21
C ILE A 254 17.35 3.04 0.60
N GLY A 255 16.77 4.00 -0.10
CA GLY A 255 16.15 5.16 0.51
C GLY A 255 15.37 6.02 -0.46
N PHE A 256 14.69 7.01 0.07
CA PHE A 256 13.99 8.04 -0.70
C PHE A 256 14.93 9.18 -1.02
N HIS A 257 14.85 9.72 -2.21
CA HIS A 257 15.63 10.89 -2.65
C HIS A 257 14.93 11.65 -3.77
N ALA A 258 15.39 12.86 -4.09
CA ALA A 258 14.95 13.58 -5.27
C ALA A 258 15.33 12.83 -6.56
N LEU A 259 14.76 13.21 -7.69
CA LEU A 259 15.15 12.64 -8.98
C LEU A 259 16.68 12.64 -9.14
N PRO A 260 17.28 11.49 -9.47
CA PRO A 260 18.73 11.41 -9.61
C PRO A 260 19.19 12.19 -10.84
N ILE A 261 20.37 12.80 -10.74
CA ILE A 261 20.99 13.49 -11.87
C ILE A 261 22.36 12.88 -12.18
N HIS A 262 22.75 12.90 -13.44
CA HIS A 262 24.04 12.43 -13.89
C HIS A 262 25.18 13.26 -13.29
N VAL A 263 26.24 12.58 -12.83
CA VAL A 263 27.44 13.26 -12.30
C VAL A 263 28.20 13.99 -13.41
N GLU A 264 28.11 13.52 -14.64
CA GLU A 264 28.89 14.05 -15.78
C GLU A 264 28.39 15.41 -16.26
N ASP A 265 27.07 15.60 -16.36
CA ASP A 265 26.48 16.78 -17.02
C ASP A 265 25.30 17.39 -16.26
N ASN A 266 24.98 16.87 -15.08
CA ASN A 266 23.81 17.25 -14.26
C ASN A 266 22.44 17.07 -14.96
N SER A 267 22.36 16.33 -16.03
CA SER A 267 21.08 15.99 -16.64
C SER A 267 20.29 15.01 -15.75
N PRO A 268 18.95 15.07 -15.74
CA PRO A 268 18.15 14.14 -14.96
C PRO A 268 18.17 12.73 -15.56
N TYR A 269 18.16 11.70 -14.71
CA TYR A 269 18.04 10.29 -15.14
C TYR A 269 16.65 9.95 -15.64
N GLN A 270 15.64 10.66 -15.18
CA GLN A 270 14.26 10.47 -15.55
C GLN A 270 13.46 11.75 -15.33
N THR A 271 12.30 11.82 -15.94
CA THR A 271 11.36 12.94 -15.86
C THR A 271 10.23 12.63 -14.86
N ASP A 272 9.50 13.63 -14.43
CA ASP A 272 8.30 13.48 -13.61
C ASP A 272 7.24 12.57 -14.27
N ALA A 273 7.12 12.60 -15.60
CA ALA A 273 6.18 11.79 -16.36
C ALA A 273 6.47 10.28 -16.28
N GLU A 274 7.72 9.90 -16.03
CA GLU A 274 8.15 8.51 -15.88
C GLU A 274 7.96 7.99 -14.46
N LEU A 275 7.64 8.83 -13.48
CA LEU A 275 7.31 8.39 -12.14
C LEU A 275 6.01 7.55 -12.14
N GLY A 276 5.94 6.59 -11.27
CA GLY A 276 4.94 5.52 -11.30
C GLY A 276 5.43 4.26 -11.98
N GLN A 277 6.64 4.26 -12.56
CA GLN A 277 7.28 3.10 -13.18
C GLN A 277 8.42 2.58 -12.30
N ARG A 278 8.75 1.30 -12.44
CA ARG A 278 9.86 0.65 -11.73
C ARG A 278 11.15 0.78 -12.53
N LEU A 279 11.84 1.90 -12.43
CA LEU A 279 13.05 2.18 -13.20
C LEU A 279 14.32 2.20 -12.35
N SER A 280 14.20 2.21 -11.04
CA SER A 280 15.33 2.35 -10.12
C SER A 280 16.07 1.03 -9.87
N GLY A 281 17.28 1.13 -9.32
CA GLY A 281 18.06 -0.02 -8.82
C GLY A 281 17.74 -0.41 -7.38
N GLY A 282 16.83 0.33 -6.70
CA GLY A 282 16.47 0.08 -5.31
C GLY A 282 15.86 1.29 -4.60
N CYS A 283 16.41 2.47 -4.80
CA CYS A 283 15.89 3.71 -4.19
C CYS A 283 14.58 4.19 -4.87
N GLN A 284 13.84 5.04 -4.17
CA GLN A 284 12.57 5.64 -4.59
C GLN A 284 12.66 7.15 -4.65
#